data_8747bb51ee0b314a26e1be73dfbb76a4
#
_entry.id   8747bb51ee0b314a26e1be73dfbb76a4
#
_cell.length_a   1.000
_cell.length_b   1.000
_cell.length_c   1.000
_cell.angle_alpha   90.00
_cell.angle_beta   90.00
_cell.angle_gamma   90.00
#
_symmetry.space_group_name_H-M   'P 1'
#
loop_
_entity.id
_entity.type
_entity.pdbx_description
1 polymer ?
#
loop_
_entity_poly.entity_id
_entity_poly.type
_entity_poly.pdbx_seq_one_letter_code
_entity_poly.pdbx_strand_id
1 'polypeptide(L)'
;MIRAILLMCTLAIAISSCKSPEARRPISQKTGSFIKISAERNKKLNAEETVKIQNIIEKDTSRTFIASESGFWYYYNTKVEKDTITPTFGDIVNFDYDVKDFNGNDIYADEDIQPRDYAMDQEELFTGLREGLKLMKPGETVTFLFPSQKAYGYYGDKNKIGTNTPVICEVTVNSIIQNQNE
;
A
#
# COMPACT_ATOMS: atom_id res chain seq x y z
N MET A 1 -8.07 -70.80 40.22
CA MET A 1 -8.05 -69.55 40.95
C MET A 1 -6.89 -68.62 40.46
N ILE A 2 -5.65 -69.12 40.34
CA ILE A 2 -4.48 -68.28 39.91
C ILE A 2 -4.64 -67.64 38.52
N ARG A 3 -5.26 -68.33 37.55
CA ARG A 3 -5.50 -67.79 36.19
C ARG A 3 -6.53 -66.64 36.16
N ALA A 4 -7.52 -66.68 37.07
CA ALA A 4 -8.53 -65.62 37.17
C ALA A 4 -7.93 -64.37 37.82
N ILE A 5 -7.00 -64.49 38.77
CA ILE A 5 -6.30 -63.40 39.42
C ILE A 5 -5.36 -62.72 38.46
N LEU A 6 -4.63 -63.48 37.60
CA LEU A 6 -3.74 -62.95 36.54
C LEU A 6 -4.50 -62.14 35.50
N LEU A 7 -5.69 -62.60 35.09
CA LEU A 7 -6.56 -61.90 34.14
C LEU A 7 -7.13 -60.60 34.74
N MET A 8 -7.45 -60.58 36.04
CA MET A 8 -7.93 -59.42 36.74
C MET A 8 -6.82 -58.36 36.91
N CYS A 9 -5.58 -58.78 37.19
CA CYS A 9 -4.43 -57.86 37.29
C CYS A 9 -4.05 -57.23 35.94
N THR A 10 -4.10 -57.95 34.82
CA THR A 10 -3.84 -57.41 33.50
C THR A 10 -4.90 -56.43 33.04
N LEU A 11 -6.15 -56.63 33.41
CA LEU A 11 -7.27 -55.73 33.13
C LEU A 11 -7.16 -54.44 33.95
N ALA A 12 -6.70 -54.49 35.24
CA ALA A 12 -6.51 -53.35 36.09
C ALA A 12 -5.37 -52.41 35.61
N ILE A 13 -4.33 -52.96 34.97
CA ILE A 13 -3.20 -52.19 34.42
C ILE A 13 -3.61 -51.44 33.14
N ALA A 14 -4.55 -51.99 32.33
CA ALA A 14 -5.03 -51.37 31.11
C ALA A 14 -5.89 -50.10 31.34
N ILE A 15 -6.44 -49.89 32.53
CA ILE A 15 -7.32 -48.76 32.86
C ILE A 15 -6.53 -47.53 33.37
N SER A 16 -5.24 -47.68 33.75
CA SER A 16 -4.44 -46.57 34.31
C SER A 16 -3.65 -45.77 33.29
N SER A 17 -3.78 -46.00 31.98
CA SER A 17 -2.94 -45.42 30.92
C SER A 17 -3.56 -44.26 30.12
N CYS A 18 -4.52 -43.52 30.64
CA CYS A 18 -5.02 -42.35 29.99
C CYS A 18 -4.86 -41.09 30.84
N LYS A 19 -3.61 -40.58 30.95
CA LYS A 19 -3.43 -39.15 31.22
C LYS A 19 -3.42 -38.46 29.85
N SER A 20 -4.54 -37.85 29.47
CA SER A 20 -4.55 -36.92 28.35
C SER A 20 -3.56 -35.78 28.67
N PRO A 21 -2.62 -35.46 27.72
CA PRO A 21 -1.72 -34.34 27.93
C PRO A 21 -2.54 -33.07 28.09
N GLU A 22 -2.22 -32.32 29.15
CA GLU A 22 -2.84 -31.03 29.42
C GLU A 22 -2.63 -30.12 28.22
N ALA A 23 -3.73 -29.58 27.66
CA ALA A 23 -3.69 -28.69 26.50
C ALA A 23 -2.77 -27.51 26.82
N ARG A 24 -1.68 -27.38 26.08
CA ARG A 24 -0.75 -26.24 26.22
C ARG A 24 -1.53 -24.97 25.91
N ARG A 25 -1.61 -24.05 26.87
CA ARG A 25 -2.16 -22.72 26.62
C ARG A 25 -1.34 -22.05 25.51
N PRO A 26 -1.98 -21.43 24.51
CA PRO A 26 -1.25 -20.69 23.48
C PRO A 26 -0.38 -19.62 24.14
N ILE A 27 0.92 -19.63 23.84
CA ILE A 27 1.87 -18.61 24.34
C ILE A 27 1.65 -17.33 23.50
N SER A 28 0.52 -16.66 23.66
CA SER A 28 0.17 -15.45 22.92
C SER A 28 0.48 -14.15 23.67
N GLN A 29 1.24 -14.21 24.76
CA GLN A 29 1.59 -12.99 25.53
C GLN A 29 2.58 -12.05 24.82
N LYS A 30 3.23 -12.48 23.72
CA LYS A 30 4.19 -11.65 22.97
C LYS A 30 3.60 -10.94 21.75
N THR A 31 2.41 -11.30 21.28
CA THR A 31 1.85 -10.75 20.04
C THR A 31 1.50 -9.26 20.16
N GLY A 32 1.03 -8.81 21.31
CA GLY A 32 0.71 -7.41 21.56
C GLY A 32 1.92 -6.46 21.53
N SER A 33 3.11 -6.92 21.97
CA SER A 33 4.33 -6.11 21.95
C SER A 33 4.88 -5.90 20.54
N PHE A 34 4.80 -6.91 19.65
CA PHE A 34 5.25 -6.79 18.27
C PHE A 34 4.38 -5.83 17.45
N ILE A 35 3.07 -5.90 17.61
CA ILE A 35 2.13 -4.98 16.94
C ILE A 35 2.40 -3.54 17.39
N LYS A 36 2.57 -3.31 18.68
CA LYS A 36 2.87 -1.98 19.24
C LYS A 36 4.19 -1.43 18.71
N ILE A 37 5.26 -2.21 18.73
CA ILE A 37 6.59 -1.83 18.22
C ILE A 37 6.51 -1.51 16.72
N SER A 38 5.78 -2.33 15.94
CA SER A 38 5.61 -2.10 14.51
C SER A 38 4.81 -0.83 14.22
N ALA A 39 3.75 -0.57 14.98
CA ALA A 39 2.97 0.65 14.86
C ALA A 39 3.79 1.90 15.21
N GLU A 40 4.58 1.86 16.29
CA GLU A 40 5.47 2.97 16.68
C GLU A 40 6.53 3.24 15.61
N ARG A 41 7.14 2.17 15.06
CA ARG A 41 8.11 2.31 13.97
C ARG A 41 7.47 2.95 12.73
N ASN A 42 6.29 2.50 12.32
CA ASN A 42 5.61 3.05 11.16
C ASN A 42 5.19 4.51 11.38
N LYS A 43 4.73 4.85 12.59
CA LYS A 43 4.41 6.24 12.96
C LYS A 43 5.64 7.15 12.86
N LYS A 44 6.80 6.68 13.34
CA LYS A 44 8.06 7.43 13.23
C LYS A 44 8.49 7.61 11.78
N LEU A 45 8.45 6.54 10.98
CA LEU A 45 8.77 6.60 9.54
C LEU A 45 7.87 7.61 8.81
N ASN A 46 6.55 7.53 9.03
CA ASN A 46 5.61 8.45 8.40
C ASN A 46 5.88 9.91 8.79
N ALA A 47 6.24 10.17 10.05
CA ALA A 47 6.60 11.51 10.50
C ALA A 47 7.88 12.01 9.81
N GLU A 48 8.91 11.17 9.68
CA GLU A 48 10.16 11.50 9.00
C GLU A 48 9.94 11.79 7.51
N GLU A 49 9.09 10.99 6.83
CA GLU A 49 8.74 11.21 5.43
C GLU A 49 7.91 12.48 5.24
N THR A 50 6.97 12.76 6.15
CA THR A 50 6.21 14.02 6.14
C THR A 50 7.13 15.24 6.24
N VAL A 51 8.14 15.20 7.12
CA VAL A 51 9.12 16.28 7.23
C VAL A 51 9.91 16.45 5.93
N LYS A 52 10.31 15.37 5.27
CA LYS A 52 10.99 15.45 3.96
C LYS A 52 10.10 16.10 2.90
N ILE A 53 8.82 15.73 2.86
CA ILE A 53 7.85 16.33 1.93
C ILE A 53 7.67 17.82 2.22
N GLN A 54 7.50 18.20 3.48
CA GLN A 54 7.39 19.62 3.85
C GLN A 54 8.62 20.41 3.42
N ASN A 55 9.82 19.87 3.60
CA ASN A 55 11.05 20.49 3.13
C ASN A 55 11.11 20.69 1.60
N ILE A 56 10.51 19.75 0.83
CA ILE A 56 10.39 19.91 -0.63
C ILE A 56 9.42 21.04 -0.95
N ILE A 57 8.27 21.07 -0.29
CA ILE A 57 7.23 22.09 -0.47
C ILE A 57 7.75 23.49 -0.12
N GLU A 58 8.44 23.62 1.01
CA GLU A 58 9.00 24.91 1.46
C GLU A 58 10.10 25.45 0.54
N LYS A 59 10.87 24.58 -0.09
CA LYS A 59 11.92 24.98 -1.04
C LYS A 59 11.38 25.40 -2.40
N ASP A 60 10.24 24.86 -2.79
CA ASP A 60 9.62 25.15 -4.09
C ASP A 60 8.44 26.12 -3.93
N THR A 61 8.77 27.39 -3.82
CA THR A 61 7.77 28.47 -3.70
C THR A 61 7.09 28.84 -5.01
N SER A 62 7.51 28.24 -6.13
CA SER A 62 6.95 28.51 -7.46
C SER A 62 5.66 27.74 -7.73
N ARG A 63 5.37 26.69 -6.94
CA ARG A 63 4.25 25.78 -7.11
C ARG A 63 3.28 25.86 -5.93
N THR A 64 2.00 25.65 -6.20
CA THR A 64 0.97 25.57 -5.16
C THR A 64 0.68 24.11 -4.84
N PHE A 65 1.25 23.63 -3.75
CA PHE A 65 1.01 22.27 -3.28
C PHE A 65 -0.32 22.15 -2.56
N ILE A 66 -1.03 21.06 -2.81
CA ILE A 66 -2.31 20.71 -2.20
C ILE A 66 -2.12 19.43 -1.39
N ALA A 67 -2.55 19.43 -0.14
CA ALA A 67 -2.59 18.23 0.69
C ALA A 67 -3.87 17.45 0.39
N SER A 68 -3.75 16.19 -0.02
CA SER A 68 -4.89 15.30 -0.23
C SER A 68 -5.38 14.72 1.10
N GLU A 69 -6.69 14.55 1.24
CA GLU A 69 -7.31 13.81 2.36
C GLU A 69 -6.83 12.34 2.41
N SER A 70 -6.43 11.80 1.26
CA SER A 70 -5.86 10.45 1.14
C SER A 70 -4.42 10.33 1.65
N GLY A 71 -3.78 11.42 2.12
CA GLY A 71 -2.46 11.42 2.77
C GLY A 71 -1.29 11.41 1.80
N PHE A 72 -1.35 12.17 0.74
CA PHE A 72 -0.28 12.54 -0.16
C PHE A 72 -0.41 14.02 -0.52
N TRP A 73 0.62 14.59 -1.22
CA TRP A 73 0.61 15.97 -1.69
C TRP A 73 0.73 16.00 -3.19
N TYR A 74 0.19 17.04 -3.82
CA TYR A 74 0.25 17.19 -5.27
C TYR A 74 0.17 18.63 -5.72
N TYR A 75 0.57 18.90 -6.95
CA TYR A 75 0.34 20.16 -7.65
C TYR A 75 0.07 19.90 -9.12
N TYR A 76 -0.68 20.81 -9.75
CA TYR A 76 -0.97 20.73 -11.17
C TYR A 76 0.17 21.37 -11.98
N ASN A 77 0.72 20.63 -12.92
CA ASN A 77 1.61 21.15 -13.98
C ASN A 77 0.73 21.72 -15.11
N THR A 78 -0.32 20.97 -15.49
CA THR A 78 -1.36 21.40 -16.41
C THR A 78 -2.71 21.12 -15.79
N LYS A 79 -3.57 22.15 -15.73
CA LYS A 79 -4.92 22.04 -15.18
C LYS A 79 -5.96 22.35 -16.23
N VAL A 80 -7.02 21.54 -16.28
CA VAL A 80 -8.15 21.70 -17.20
C VAL A 80 -9.32 22.36 -16.46
N GLU A 81 -9.62 23.62 -16.84
CA GLU A 81 -10.69 24.39 -16.20
C GLU A 81 -12.11 23.97 -16.65
N LYS A 82 -12.21 23.28 -17.80
CA LYS A 82 -13.52 22.81 -18.27
C LYS A 82 -14.12 21.78 -17.32
N ASP A 83 -15.42 21.80 -17.22
CA ASP A 83 -16.18 20.81 -16.48
C ASP A 83 -16.13 19.49 -17.26
N THR A 84 -15.23 18.62 -16.84
CA THR A 84 -15.02 17.28 -17.41
C THR A 84 -15.12 16.27 -16.30
N ILE A 85 -15.31 15.01 -16.70
CA ILE A 85 -15.44 13.91 -15.75
C ILE A 85 -14.08 13.58 -15.11
N THR A 86 -14.13 13.15 -13.85
CA THR A 86 -13.07 12.41 -13.18
C THR A 86 -13.44 10.92 -13.15
N PRO A 87 -12.45 9.99 -13.11
CA PRO A 87 -12.75 8.59 -13.21
C PRO A 87 -13.40 8.03 -11.94
N THR A 88 -14.34 7.11 -12.14
CA THR A 88 -15.04 6.36 -11.10
C THR A 88 -14.76 4.87 -11.23
N PHE A 89 -15.29 4.05 -10.32
CA PHE A 89 -15.10 2.60 -10.35
C PHE A 89 -15.44 1.98 -11.71
N GLY A 90 -14.54 1.19 -12.25
CA GLY A 90 -14.70 0.48 -13.52
C GLY A 90 -14.45 1.30 -14.78
N ASP A 91 -14.24 2.62 -14.69
CA ASP A 91 -13.83 3.44 -15.83
C ASP A 91 -12.42 3.04 -16.29
N ILE A 92 -12.14 3.13 -17.58
CA ILE A 92 -10.81 2.89 -18.11
C ILE A 92 -10.09 4.22 -18.28
N VAL A 93 -8.98 4.39 -17.56
CA VAL A 93 -8.12 5.57 -17.64
C VAL A 93 -6.87 5.23 -18.41
N ASN A 94 -6.61 5.93 -19.52
CA ASN A 94 -5.33 5.90 -20.20
C ASN A 94 -4.44 7.01 -19.67
N PHE A 95 -3.25 6.67 -19.17
CA PHE A 95 -2.32 7.61 -18.58
C PHE A 95 -0.87 7.20 -18.76
N ASP A 96 0.00 8.21 -18.74
CA ASP A 96 1.46 8.09 -18.66
C ASP A 96 1.92 8.53 -17.27
N TYR A 97 3.02 7.99 -16.78
CA TYR A 97 3.64 8.44 -15.55
C TYR A 97 5.12 8.07 -15.46
N ASP A 98 5.88 8.86 -14.71
CA ASP A 98 7.23 8.54 -14.29
C ASP A 98 7.27 8.21 -12.79
N VAL A 99 8.41 7.72 -12.32
CA VAL A 99 8.66 7.53 -10.89
C VAL A 99 10.06 8.02 -10.55
N LYS A 100 10.14 9.00 -9.64
CA LYS A 100 11.39 9.58 -9.14
C LYS A 100 11.55 9.37 -7.65
N ASP A 101 12.80 9.42 -7.17
CA ASP A 101 13.08 9.55 -5.74
C ASP A 101 12.85 11.00 -5.27
N PHE A 102 12.91 11.24 -3.96
CA PHE A 102 12.73 12.59 -3.39
C PHE A 102 13.91 13.55 -3.67
N ASN A 103 14.98 13.09 -4.30
CA ASN A 103 16.07 13.93 -4.81
C ASN A 103 15.84 14.32 -6.27
N GLY A 104 14.79 13.81 -6.91
CA GLY A 104 14.46 14.06 -8.31
C GLY A 104 15.17 13.14 -9.30
N ASN A 105 15.84 12.07 -8.84
CA ASN A 105 16.46 11.11 -9.74
C ASN A 105 15.42 10.13 -10.25
N ASP A 106 15.45 9.82 -11.55
CA ASP A 106 14.55 8.86 -12.14
C ASP A 106 14.83 7.44 -11.62
N ILE A 107 13.78 6.80 -11.10
CA ILE A 107 13.75 5.36 -10.79
C ILE A 107 13.22 4.62 -12.01
N TYR A 108 12.10 5.11 -12.55
CA TYR A 108 11.52 4.72 -13.82
C TYR A 108 11.21 5.98 -14.60
N ALA A 109 11.86 6.16 -15.74
CA ALA A 109 11.55 7.25 -16.64
C ALA A 109 10.25 6.95 -17.41
N ASP A 110 9.61 7.99 -17.93
CA ASP A 110 8.41 7.88 -18.75
C ASP A 110 8.62 6.92 -19.95
N GLU A 111 9.81 6.94 -20.53
CA GLU A 111 10.21 6.05 -21.62
C GLU A 111 10.28 4.55 -21.21
N ASP A 112 10.52 4.28 -19.93
CA ASP A 112 10.56 2.91 -19.36
C ASP A 112 9.14 2.35 -19.10
N ILE A 113 8.14 3.23 -18.98
CA ILE A 113 6.76 2.89 -18.65
C ILE A 113 5.87 3.25 -19.85
N GLN A 114 5.39 2.25 -20.56
CA GLN A 114 4.45 2.48 -21.68
C GLN A 114 3.13 3.06 -21.16
N PRO A 115 2.42 3.89 -21.97
CA PRO A 115 1.07 4.33 -21.63
C PRO A 115 0.20 3.17 -21.17
N ARG A 116 -0.51 3.36 -20.08
CA ARG A 116 -1.28 2.29 -19.43
C ARG A 116 -2.76 2.56 -19.52
N ASP A 117 -3.51 1.58 -19.99
CA ASP A 117 -4.95 1.49 -19.76
C ASP A 117 -5.19 0.82 -18.42
N TYR A 118 -5.89 1.49 -17.52
CA TYR A 118 -6.14 1.03 -16.17
C TYR A 118 -7.64 1.05 -15.87
N ALA A 119 -8.19 -0.12 -15.54
CA ALA A 119 -9.56 -0.22 -15.07
C ALA A 119 -9.62 0.16 -13.58
N MET A 120 -10.24 1.31 -13.31
CA MET A 120 -10.29 1.93 -11.98
C MET A 120 -10.80 0.96 -10.91
N ASP A 121 -9.99 0.76 -9.88
CA ASP A 121 -10.26 -0.12 -8.72
C ASP A 121 -10.48 -1.61 -9.06
N GLN A 122 -10.20 -2.05 -10.30
CA GLN A 122 -10.31 -3.45 -10.73
C GLN A 122 -8.95 -4.11 -11.00
N GLU A 123 -7.89 -3.34 -11.16
CA GLU A 123 -6.53 -3.82 -11.39
C GLU A 123 -5.57 -3.37 -10.29
N GLU A 124 -4.39 -4.03 -10.23
CA GLU A 124 -3.35 -3.65 -9.28
C GLU A 124 -2.64 -2.35 -9.69
N LEU A 125 -2.69 -1.37 -8.80
CA LEU A 125 -1.95 -0.14 -8.82
C LEU A 125 -1.69 0.28 -7.37
N PHE A 126 -0.55 0.90 -7.08
CA PHE A 126 -0.32 1.34 -5.71
C PHE A 126 -1.34 2.42 -5.28
N THR A 127 -1.72 2.36 -4.01
CA THR A 127 -2.89 3.08 -3.48
C THR A 127 -2.83 4.59 -3.76
N GLY A 128 -1.67 5.22 -3.62
CA GLY A 128 -1.53 6.68 -3.86
C GLY A 128 -1.86 7.07 -5.28
N LEU A 129 -1.32 6.35 -6.26
CA LEU A 129 -1.57 6.65 -7.68
C LEU A 129 -3.04 6.40 -8.06
N ARG A 130 -3.62 5.31 -7.56
CA ARG A 130 -5.02 5.01 -7.76
C ARG A 130 -5.93 6.13 -7.23
N GLU A 131 -5.67 6.63 -6.02
CA GLU A 131 -6.42 7.75 -5.44
C GLU A 131 -6.09 9.08 -6.14
N GLY A 132 -4.86 9.25 -6.62
CA GLY A 132 -4.45 10.41 -7.42
C GLY A 132 -5.20 10.53 -8.74
N LEU A 133 -5.32 9.41 -9.47
CA LEU A 133 -6.06 9.37 -10.74
C LEU A 133 -7.52 9.81 -10.59
N LYS A 134 -8.18 9.50 -9.46
CA LYS A 134 -9.57 9.94 -9.17
C LYS A 134 -9.74 11.44 -9.08
N LEU A 135 -8.65 12.19 -8.91
CA LEU A 135 -8.66 13.66 -8.85
C LEU A 135 -8.44 14.31 -10.21
N MET A 136 -8.03 13.53 -11.22
CA MET A 136 -7.54 14.03 -12.50
C MET A 136 -8.60 13.95 -13.59
N LYS A 137 -8.52 14.89 -14.52
CA LYS A 137 -9.34 14.98 -15.73
C LYS A 137 -8.49 14.68 -16.96
N PRO A 138 -9.09 14.28 -18.09
CA PRO A 138 -8.35 14.12 -19.35
C PRO A 138 -7.62 15.41 -19.75
N GLY A 139 -6.35 15.27 -20.13
CA GLY A 139 -5.47 16.38 -20.51
C GLY A 139 -4.77 17.07 -19.34
N GLU A 140 -5.00 16.64 -18.09
CA GLU A 140 -4.27 17.16 -16.93
C GLU A 140 -2.95 16.43 -16.74
N THR A 141 -1.92 17.20 -16.32
CA THR A 141 -0.66 16.69 -15.80
C THR A 141 -0.49 17.14 -14.36
N VAL A 142 -0.27 16.18 -13.46
CA VAL A 142 -0.17 16.41 -12.03
C VAL A 142 1.07 15.73 -11.48
N THR A 143 1.85 16.43 -10.67
CA THR A 143 2.95 15.82 -9.92
C THR A 143 2.50 15.51 -8.50
N PHE A 144 2.65 14.25 -8.12
CA PHE A 144 2.32 13.73 -6.80
C PHE A 144 3.57 13.44 -5.98
N LEU A 145 3.51 13.72 -4.67
CA LEU A 145 4.50 13.33 -3.68
C LEU A 145 3.87 12.29 -2.77
N PHE A 146 4.24 11.04 -2.96
CA PHE A 146 3.69 9.91 -2.21
C PHE A 146 4.62 9.48 -1.08
N PRO A 147 4.17 9.52 0.20
CA PRO A 147 4.86 8.80 1.26
C PRO A 147 4.92 7.31 0.92
N SER A 148 5.92 6.60 1.42
CA SER A 148 6.14 5.19 1.09
C SER A 148 4.92 4.31 1.32
N GLN A 149 4.14 4.58 2.37
CA GLN A 149 2.90 3.86 2.69
C GLN A 149 1.79 4.03 1.63
N LYS A 150 1.85 5.09 0.83
CA LYS A 150 0.91 5.34 -0.28
C LYS A 150 1.48 4.89 -1.63
N ALA A 151 2.78 4.60 -1.68
CA ALA A 151 3.50 4.04 -2.81
C ALA A 151 3.62 2.51 -2.66
N TYR A 152 4.82 1.96 -2.72
CA TYR A 152 5.08 0.51 -2.71
C TYR A 152 5.29 -0.07 -1.30
N GLY A 153 5.27 0.78 -0.26
CA GLY A 153 5.28 0.38 1.14
C GLY A 153 6.49 -0.42 1.58
N TYR A 154 6.25 -1.35 2.52
CA TYR A 154 7.31 -2.17 3.12
C TYR A 154 7.96 -3.12 2.11
N TYR A 155 7.24 -3.61 1.12
CA TYR A 155 7.77 -4.63 0.19
C TYR A 155 8.50 -4.05 -1.02
N GLY A 156 8.35 -2.75 -1.30
CA GLY A 156 8.84 -2.18 -2.56
C GLY A 156 8.12 -2.78 -3.78
N ASP A 157 8.70 -2.59 -4.97
CA ASP A 157 8.19 -3.19 -6.22
C ASP A 157 8.91 -4.49 -6.61
N LYS A 158 9.85 -4.93 -5.76
CA LYS A 158 10.75 -6.09 -5.99
C LYS A 158 11.70 -5.92 -7.17
N ASN A 159 11.90 -4.71 -7.65
CA ASN A 159 12.81 -4.37 -8.74
C ASN A 159 13.68 -3.15 -8.37
N LYS A 160 13.33 -1.95 -8.82
CA LYS A 160 14.11 -0.73 -8.59
C LYS A 160 13.71 0.01 -7.31
N ILE A 161 12.47 -0.17 -6.80
CA ILE A 161 11.94 0.54 -5.62
C ILE A 161 12.10 -0.34 -4.38
N GLY A 162 12.92 0.12 -3.44
CA GLY A 162 13.18 -0.58 -2.18
C GLY A 162 12.07 -0.43 -1.13
N THR A 163 12.34 -1.04 0.05
CA THR A 163 11.46 -0.97 1.22
C THR A 163 11.31 0.46 1.72
N ASN A 164 10.08 0.89 1.98
CA ASN A 164 9.76 2.20 2.55
C ASN A 164 10.40 3.35 1.77
N THR A 165 10.30 3.30 0.45
CA THR A 165 10.81 4.33 -0.43
C THR A 165 9.65 5.25 -0.83
N PRO A 166 9.65 6.53 -0.39
CA PRO A 166 8.71 7.53 -0.87
C PRO A 166 9.09 7.93 -2.30
N VAL A 167 8.09 8.28 -3.11
CA VAL A 167 8.29 8.57 -4.53
C VAL A 167 7.59 9.85 -4.96
N ILE A 168 8.12 10.46 -6.02
CA ILE A 168 7.48 11.52 -6.79
C ILE A 168 7.04 10.89 -8.10
N CYS A 169 5.81 11.18 -8.54
CA CYS A 169 5.30 10.73 -9.84
C CYS A 169 4.69 11.93 -10.56
N GLU A 170 5.13 12.19 -11.78
CA GLU A 170 4.43 13.05 -12.71
C GLU A 170 3.50 12.18 -13.55
N VAL A 171 2.21 12.52 -13.58
CA VAL A 171 1.15 11.71 -14.19
C VAL A 171 0.40 12.57 -15.19
N THR A 172 0.20 12.07 -16.41
CA THR A 172 -0.63 12.71 -17.42
C THR A 172 -1.78 11.79 -17.79
N VAL A 173 -3.02 12.25 -17.62
CA VAL A 173 -4.21 11.51 -18.05
C VAL A 173 -4.53 11.87 -19.49
N ASN A 174 -4.45 10.89 -20.38
CA ASN A 174 -4.73 11.06 -21.80
C ASN A 174 -6.22 10.99 -22.11
N SER A 175 -6.93 9.98 -21.57
CA SER A 175 -8.35 9.78 -21.79
C SER A 175 -9.01 9.01 -20.65
N ILE A 176 -10.33 9.18 -20.52
CA ILE A 176 -11.18 8.41 -19.63
C ILE A 176 -12.34 7.85 -20.45
N ILE A 177 -12.51 6.52 -20.44
CA ILE A 177 -13.64 5.82 -21.03
C ILE A 177 -14.56 5.41 -19.88
N GLN A 178 -15.75 6.00 -19.83
CA GLN A 178 -16.71 5.67 -18.78
C GLN A 178 -17.28 4.27 -18.98
N ASN A 179 -17.36 3.52 -17.89
CA ASN A 179 -18.05 2.23 -17.87
C ASN A 179 -19.56 2.46 -17.85
N GLN A 180 -20.24 2.09 -18.94
CA GLN A 180 -21.70 2.27 -19.11
C GLN A 180 -22.51 1.15 -18.43
N ASN A 181 -21.92 0.33 -17.61
CA ASN A 181 -22.62 -0.71 -16.86
C ASN A 181 -23.25 -0.12 -15.59
N GLU A 182 -24.39 0.54 -15.74
CA GLU A 182 -25.41 0.69 -14.70
C GLU A 182 -26.49 -0.40 -14.84
#